data_8325c626256c197b21d9fa03a19c39f6
#
_entry.id   8325c626256c197b21d9fa03a19c39f6
#
_cell.length_a   1.000
_cell.length_b   1.000
_cell.length_c   1.000
_cell.angle_alpha   90.00
_cell.angle_beta   90.00
_cell.angle_gamma   90.00
#
_symmetry.space_group_name_H-M   'P 1'
#
loop_
_entity.id
_entity.type
_entity.pdbx_description
1 polymer ?
#
loop_
_entity_poly.entity_id
_entity_poly.type
_entity_poly.pdbx_seq_one_letter_code
_entity_poly.pdbx_strand_id
1 'polypeptide(L)'
;MTPFDPGMPLLDVHGHPPSTPGKQRTHEWEDRLIAALDRFNSRLLLADLGSDDGTWVHDPSVAQWQQGNALCADVVRRHPERFAGYCYVNPAHTREALAEMERRLTGERDIFVALKLWVAVRCNDARLDPLMEFCAAYNVPVLQHTWMKVGATGPGADNLPGESTPDDLLKLARRHPRVKFFGGHTGGDWEWGVAALKQADNVWLDVAGGEATGGYAELALREVGADRIVYGTDVMGRSIPSQLAKLLALDLPARDLEKVLWRNAATILGDRLPAAWRAVFA
;
A
#
# COMPACT_ATOMS: atom_id res chain seq x y z
N MET A 1 12.33 -9.02 24.94
CA MET A 1 12.04 -8.12 23.81
C MET A 1 13.15 -8.26 22.79
N THR A 2 12.82 -8.45 21.52
CA THR A 2 13.81 -8.37 20.44
C THR A 2 14.17 -6.88 20.23
N PRO A 3 15.37 -6.52 19.75
CA PRO A 3 15.75 -5.13 19.52
C PRO A 3 14.86 -4.38 18.52
N PHE A 4 13.94 -5.06 17.86
CA PHE A 4 12.99 -4.51 16.87
C PHE A 4 11.52 -4.65 17.32
N ASP A 5 11.24 -4.92 18.58
CA ASP A 5 9.87 -4.96 19.10
C ASP A 5 9.48 -3.56 19.57
N PRO A 6 8.55 -2.86 18.88
CA PRO A 6 8.10 -1.54 19.30
C PRO A 6 7.19 -1.57 20.54
N GLY A 7 6.84 -2.75 21.07
CA GLY A 7 5.93 -2.91 22.21
C GLY A 7 4.48 -2.57 21.90
N MET A 8 4.12 -2.41 20.62
CA MET A 8 2.77 -2.07 20.15
C MET A 8 2.45 -2.79 18.85
N PRO A 9 1.17 -2.92 18.45
CA PRO A 9 0.81 -3.54 17.19
C PRO A 9 1.25 -2.71 15.99
N LEU A 10 1.47 -3.37 14.85
CA LEU A 10 1.75 -2.74 13.57
C LEU A 10 0.59 -2.94 12.60
N LEU A 11 0.23 -1.88 11.85
CA LEU A 11 -0.66 -1.95 10.70
C LEU A 11 0.14 -1.61 9.45
N ASP A 12 0.53 -2.63 8.74
CA ASP A 12 1.30 -2.54 7.50
C ASP A 12 0.37 -2.30 6.33
N VAL A 13 0.44 -1.12 5.73
CA VAL A 13 -0.44 -0.73 4.62
C VAL A 13 0.05 -1.21 3.26
N HIS A 14 1.21 -1.91 3.17
CA HIS A 14 1.80 -2.21 1.87
C HIS A 14 2.47 -3.57 1.82
N GLY A 15 1.78 -4.55 1.28
CA GLY A 15 2.37 -5.86 1.04
C GLY A 15 1.78 -6.58 -0.16
N HIS A 16 2.56 -7.52 -0.66
CA HIS A 16 2.24 -8.33 -1.84
C HIS A 16 2.57 -9.79 -1.59
N PRO A 17 1.84 -10.74 -2.21
CA PRO A 17 2.33 -12.11 -2.33
C PRO A 17 3.67 -12.14 -3.08
N PRO A 18 4.51 -13.17 -2.89
CA PRO A 18 5.78 -13.27 -3.59
C PRO A 18 5.57 -13.33 -5.11
N SER A 19 6.40 -12.60 -5.85
CA SER A 19 6.52 -12.75 -7.30
C SER A 19 7.71 -13.66 -7.61
N THR A 20 7.43 -14.80 -8.22
CA THR A 20 8.46 -15.74 -8.63
C THR A 20 8.12 -16.20 -10.05
N PRO A 21 8.64 -15.51 -11.08
CA PRO A 21 8.32 -15.80 -12.47
C PRO A 21 8.50 -17.28 -12.84
N GLY A 22 7.50 -17.86 -13.50
CA GLY A 22 7.52 -19.26 -13.96
C GLY A 22 7.37 -20.31 -12.86
N LYS A 23 7.00 -19.92 -11.64
CA LYS A 23 6.70 -20.86 -10.53
C LYS A 23 5.28 -20.64 -10.03
N GLN A 24 4.49 -21.69 -10.04
CA GLN A 24 3.19 -21.68 -9.37
C GLN A 24 3.40 -21.40 -7.87
N ARG A 25 2.61 -20.47 -7.31
CA ARG A 25 2.61 -20.22 -5.89
C ARG A 25 2.05 -21.41 -5.12
N THR A 26 2.78 -21.83 -4.07
CA THR A 26 2.28 -22.76 -3.05
C THR A 26 1.88 -21.97 -1.82
N HIS A 27 1.18 -22.55 -0.87
CA HIS A 27 0.79 -21.87 0.37
C HIS A 27 1.94 -21.69 1.39
N GLU A 28 3.11 -22.23 1.13
CA GLU A 28 4.26 -22.13 2.05
C GLU A 28 4.72 -20.70 2.35
N TRP A 29 4.49 -19.77 1.42
CA TRP A 29 4.82 -18.36 1.67
C TRP A 29 3.89 -17.72 2.73
N GLU A 30 2.64 -18.16 2.81
CA GLU A 30 1.67 -17.70 3.81
C GLU A 30 2.16 -18.01 5.20
N ASP A 31 2.55 -19.27 5.47
CA ASP A 31 3.07 -19.70 6.77
C ASP A 31 4.31 -18.91 7.19
N ARG A 32 5.24 -18.70 6.24
CA ARG A 32 6.46 -17.90 6.48
C ARG A 32 6.16 -16.44 6.77
N LEU A 33 5.24 -15.85 6.01
CA LEU A 33 4.84 -14.46 6.23
C LEU A 33 4.09 -14.29 7.55
N ILE A 34 3.15 -15.21 7.87
CA ILE A 34 2.44 -15.22 9.15
C ILE A 34 3.41 -15.30 10.32
N ALA A 35 4.39 -16.22 10.26
CA ALA A 35 5.41 -16.33 11.30
C ALA A 35 6.22 -15.04 11.48
N ALA A 36 6.46 -14.30 10.38
CA ALA A 36 7.12 -12.99 10.44
C ALA A 36 6.18 -11.91 11.02
N LEU A 37 4.91 -11.87 10.59
CA LEU A 37 3.91 -10.93 11.12
C LEU A 37 3.65 -11.17 12.62
N ASP A 38 3.62 -12.44 13.07
CA ASP A 38 3.47 -12.79 14.48
C ASP A 38 4.62 -12.25 15.33
N ARG A 39 5.85 -12.39 14.83
CA ARG A 39 7.05 -11.90 15.52
C ARG A 39 7.01 -10.40 15.79
N PHE A 40 6.39 -9.63 14.90
CA PHE A 40 6.28 -8.18 15.00
C PHE A 40 4.89 -7.69 15.42
N ASN A 41 3.99 -8.59 15.82
CA ASN A 41 2.59 -8.27 16.13
C ASN A 41 1.92 -7.43 15.02
N SER A 42 2.20 -7.77 13.75
CA SER A 42 1.76 -7.01 12.58
C SER A 42 0.50 -7.58 11.93
N ARG A 43 -0.31 -6.70 11.34
CA ARG A 43 -1.40 -7.00 10.39
C ARG A 43 -1.04 -6.32 9.08
N LEU A 44 -1.40 -6.95 7.98
CA LEU A 44 -0.96 -6.54 6.64
C LEU A 44 -2.13 -6.35 5.69
N LEU A 45 -2.14 -5.22 5.01
CA LEU A 45 -2.99 -5.03 3.83
C LEU A 45 -2.27 -5.63 2.61
N LEU A 46 -2.90 -6.62 1.99
CA LEU A 46 -2.33 -7.44 0.93
C LEU A 46 -2.95 -7.10 -0.42
N ALA A 47 -2.12 -6.84 -1.44
CA ALA A 47 -2.54 -6.68 -2.83
C ALA A 47 -1.87 -7.72 -3.72
N ASP A 48 -2.65 -8.54 -4.43
CA ASP A 48 -2.12 -9.40 -5.48
C ASP A 48 -2.09 -8.64 -6.82
N LEU A 49 -0.92 -8.54 -7.45
CA LEU A 49 -0.71 -7.72 -8.65
C LEU A 49 -0.93 -8.50 -9.96
N GLY A 50 -1.74 -9.53 -9.90
CA GLY A 50 -2.45 -10.04 -11.06
C GLY A 50 -1.79 -11.12 -11.87
N SER A 51 -1.18 -12.16 -11.27
CA SER A 51 -0.84 -13.34 -12.05
C SER A 51 -1.05 -14.65 -11.29
N ASP A 52 -1.50 -15.66 -12.04
CA ASP A 52 -1.72 -17.02 -11.59
C ASP A 52 -0.42 -17.82 -11.40
N ASP A 53 0.63 -17.46 -12.12
CA ASP A 53 1.97 -18.10 -12.02
C ASP A 53 2.93 -17.37 -11.06
N GLY A 54 2.44 -16.37 -10.30
CA GLY A 54 3.25 -15.57 -9.38
C GLY A 54 4.06 -14.47 -10.07
N THR A 55 3.85 -14.17 -11.34
CA THR A 55 4.50 -13.04 -12.02
C THR A 55 3.65 -11.77 -11.90
N TRP A 56 4.24 -10.67 -11.48
CA TRP A 56 3.56 -9.38 -11.50
C TRP A 56 3.45 -8.85 -12.93
N VAL A 57 2.25 -8.50 -13.35
CA VAL A 57 1.97 -8.04 -14.71
C VAL A 57 1.74 -6.54 -14.70
N HIS A 58 2.59 -5.77 -15.42
CA HIS A 58 2.53 -4.32 -15.42
C HIS A 58 1.25 -3.76 -16.04
N ASP A 59 0.74 -4.42 -17.09
CA ASP A 59 -0.53 -4.10 -17.75
C ASP A 59 -1.42 -5.34 -17.81
N PRO A 60 -2.02 -5.75 -16.66
CA PRO A 60 -2.78 -6.99 -16.59
C PRO A 60 -4.12 -6.86 -17.32
N SER A 61 -4.51 -7.93 -18.00
CA SER A 61 -5.85 -8.10 -18.54
C SER A 61 -6.89 -8.18 -17.42
N VAL A 62 -8.18 -8.00 -17.77
CA VAL A 62 -9.30 -8.12 -16.83
C VAL A 62 -9.27 -9.46 -16.09
N ALA A 63 -9.04 -10.56 -16.81
CA ALA A 63 -8.98 -11.90 -16.21
C ALA A 63 -7.84 -12.02 -15.17
N GLN A 64 -6.65 -11.47 -15.48
CA GLN A 64 -5.48 -11.56 -14.59
C GLN A 64 -5.70 -10.83 -13.26
N TRP A 65 -6.12 -9.56 -13.28
CA TRP A 65 -6.33 -8.86 -12.01
C TRP A 65 -7.57 -9.35 -11.25
N GLN A 66 -8.62 -9.86 -11.94
CA GLN A 66 -9.74 -10.51 -11.25
C GLN A 66 -9.29 -11.80 -10.55
N GLN A 67 -8.41 -12.59 -11.18
CA GLN A 67 -7.83 -13.76 -10.57
C GLN A 67 -6.93 -13.39 -9.38
N GLY A 68 -6.10 -12.36 -9.50
CA GLY A 68 -5.29 -11.84 -8.39
C GLY A 68 -6.17 -11.45 -7.19
N ASN A 69 -7.28 -10.74 -7.42
CA ASN A 69 -8.25 -10.43 -6.37
C ASN A 69 -8.88 -11.69 -5.75
N ALA A 70 -9.19 -12.70 -6.56
CA ALA A 70 -9.74 -13.97 -6.04
C ALA A 70 -8.72 -14.69 -5.14
N LEU A 71 -7.46 -14.78 -5.55
CA LEU A 71 -6.38 -15.36 -4.74
C LEU A 71 -6.14 -14.57 -3.45
N CYS A 72 -6.16 -13.23 -3.53
CA CYS A 72 -6.09 -12.37 -2.34
C CYS A 72 -7.25 -12.66 -1.37
N ALA A 73 -8.48 -12.77 -1.89
CA ALA A 73 -9.65 -13.09 -1.06
C ALA A 73 -9.51 -14.44 -0.34
N ASP A 74 -8.94 -15.44 -1.01
CA ASP A 74 -8.74 -16.76 -0.43
C ASP A 74 -7.69 -16.75 0.71
N VAL A 75 -6.62 -15.96 0.56
CA VAL A 75 -5.63 -15.74 1.64
C VAL A 75 -6.30 -15.06 2.83
N VAL A 76 -7.05 -13.98 2.62
CA VAL A 76 -7.72 -13.25 3.70
C VAL A 76 -8.74 -14.13 4.41
N ARG A 77 -9.51 -14.96 3.70
CA ARG A 77 -10.49 -15.89 4.31
C ARG A 77 -9.82 -16.94 5.19
N ARG A 78 -8.62 -17.41 4.82
CA ARG A 78 -7.86 -18.36 5.67
C ARG A 78 -7.27 -17.70 6.91
N HIS A 79 -6.89 -16.42 6.81
CA HIS A 79 -6.13 -15.73 7.86
C HIS A 79 -6.66 -14.31 8.12
N PRO A 80 -7.96 -14.14 8.47
CA PRO A 80 -8.57 -12.80 8.61
C PRO A 80 -7.99 -12.00 9.78
N GLU A 81 -7.35 -12.67 10.74
CA GLU A 81 -6.66 -12.00 11.86
C GLU A 81 -5.31 -11.39 11.46
N ARG A 82 -4.76 -11.76 10.30
CA ARG A 82 -3.45 -11.27 9.81
C ARG A 82 -3.53 -10.45 8.54
N PHE A 83 -4.49 -10.74 7.66
CA PHE A 83 -4.60 -10.09 6.36
C PHE A 83 -5.95 -9.42 6.14
N ALA A 84 -5.92 -8.30 5.42
CA ALA A 84 -7.06 -7.74 4.72
C ALA A 84 -6.64 -7.39 3.29
N GLY A 85 -7.57 -7.37 2.35
CA GLY A 85 -7.29 -7.24 0.93
C GLY A 85 -7.39 -5.82 0.41
N TYR A 86 -6.53 -5.49 -0.53
CA TYR A 86 -6.77 -4.44 -1.50
C TYR A 86 -7.49 -5.02 -2.72
N CYS A 87 -8.52 -4.36 -3.20
CA CYS A 87 -9.03 -4.59 -4.54
C CYS A 87 -8.02 -3.97 -5.54
N TYR A 88 -7.37 -4.80 -6.36
CA TYR A 88 -6.48 -4.33 -7.42
C TYR A 88 -7.22 -4.28 -8.75
N VAL A 89 -7.08 -3.20 -9.49
CA VAL A 89 -7.69 -3.05 -10.82
C VAL A 89 -6.73 -2.35 -11.78
N ASN A 90 -6.92 -2.59 -13.09
CA ASN A 90 -6.26 -1.83 -14.15
C ASN A 90 -7.21 -0.75 -14.68
N PRO A 91 -6.91 0.54 -14.50
CA PRO A 91 -7.76 1.64 -14.97
C PRO A 91 -7.92 1.73 -16.49
N ALA A 92 -7.08 1.04 -17.28
CA ALA A 92 -7.26 0.94 -18.73
C ALA A 92 -8.61 0.27 -19.11
N HIS A 93 -9.16 -0.53 -18.20
CA HIS A 93 -10.45 -1.23 -18.32
C HIS A 93 -11.47 -0.62 -17.35
N THR A 94 -11.73 0.67 -17.43
CA THR A 94 -12.52 1.47 -16.45
C THR A 94 -13.87 0.83 -16.11
N ARG A 95 -14.61 0.33 -17.08
CA ARG A 95 -15.93 -0.28 -16.85
C ARG A 95 -15.84 -1.55 -16.01
N GLU A 96 -14.93 -2.45 -16.38
CA GLU A 96 -14.70 -3.70 -15.68
C GLU A 96 -14.06 -3.46 -14.30
N ALA A 97 -13.22 -2.45 -14.19
CA ALA A 97 -12.64 -2.00 -12.92
C ALA A 97 -13.73 -1.55 -11.94
N LEU A 98 -14.67 -0.70 -12.37
CA LEU A 98 -15.79 -0.26 -11.54
C LEU A 98 -16.70 -1.43 -11.11
N ALA A 99 -16.97 -2.38 -12.02
CA ALA A 99 -17.76 -3.56 -11.68
C ALA A 99 -17.08 -4.45 -10.62
N GLU A 100 -15.75 -4.61 -10.70
CA GLU A 100 -14.99 -5.34 -9.70
C GLU A 100 -14.91 -4.59 -8.37
N MET A 101 -14.70 -3.27 -8.41
CA MET A 101 -14.71 -2.42 -7.21
C MET A 101 -16.06 -2.53 -6.49
N GLU A 102 -17.19 -2.46 -7.22
CA GLU A 102 -18.52 -2.65 -6.64
C GLU A 102 -18.62 -4.04 -5.99
N ARG A 103 -18.28 -5.10 -6.70
CA ARG A 103 -18.33 -6.47 -6.19
C ARG A 103 -17.48 -6.67 -4.93
N ARG A 104 -16.23 -6.19 -4.94
CA ARG A 104 -15.27 -6.42 -3.86
C ARG A 104 -15.41 -5.46 -2.69
N LEU A 105 -15.48 -4.16 -3.01
CA LEU A 105 -15.42 -3.11 -1.98
C LEU A 105 -16.77 -2.80 -1.33
N THR A 106 -17.88 -3.25 -1.91
CA THR A 106 -19.21 -3.17 -1.30
C THR A 106 -19.74 -4.54 -0.89
N GLY A 107 -19.59 -5.56 -1.76
CA GLY A 107 -20.10 -6.91 -1.51
C GLY A 107 -19.23 -7.78 -0.60
N GLU A 108 -17.91 -7.54 -0.55
CA GLU A 108 -16.95 -8.31 0.25
C GLU A 108 -16.13 -7.38 1.18
N ARG A 109 -16.79 -6.45 1.87
CA ARG A 109 -16.14 -5.42 2.73
C ARG A 109 -15.30 -5.96 3.86
N ASP A 110 -15.59 -7.16 4.36
CA ASP A 110 -14.82 -7.81 5.41
C ASP A 110 -13.48 -8.37 4.89
N ILE A 111 -13.33 -8.45 3.57
CA ILE A 111 -12.13 -8.94 2.90
C ILE A 111 -11.38 -7.77 2.27
N PHE A 112 -12.05 -6.95 1.46
CA PHE A 112 -11.46 -5.86 0.71
C PHE A 112 -11.77 -4.51 1.33
N VAL A 113 -10.74 -3.87 1.89
CA VAL A 113 -10.89 -2.64 2.68
C VAL A 113 -10.43 -1.37 1.94
N ALA A 114 -9.65 -1.52 0.88
CA ALA A 114 -9.08 -0.41 0.13
C ALA A 114 -8.81 -0.78 -1.34
N LEU A 115 -8.49 0.22 -2.16
CA LEU A 115 -8.14 0.07 -3.57
C LEU A 115 -6.62 0.12 -3.74
N LYS A 116 -6.03 -0.77 -4.56
CA LYS A 116 -4.63 -0.69 -5.02
C LYS A 116 -4.59 -0.26 -6.48
N LEU A 117 -3.74 0.71 -6.77
CA LEU A 117 -3.36 1.10 -8.13
C LEU A 117 -1.84 0.98 -8.29
N TRP A 118 -1.40 0.51 -9.47
CA TRP A 118 0.01 0.25 -9.71
C TRP A 118 0.51 0.98 -10.98
N VAL A 119 1.09 0.28 -11.95
CA VAL A 119 1.86 0.88 -13.06
C VAL A 119 1.20 0.76 -14.44
N ALA A 120 -0.04 0.26 -14.52
CA ALA A 120 -0.73 0.11 -15.80
C ALA A 120 -1.10 1.46 -16.44
N VAL A 121 -1.52 2.41 -15.62
CA VAL A 121 -1.95 3.75 -16.04
C VAL A 121 -1.42 4.77 -15.05
N ARG A 122 -0.83 5.86 -15.56
CA ARG A 122 -0.43 6.99 -14.70
C ARG A 122 -1.61 7.56 -13.96
N CYS A 123 -1.47 7.81 -12.68
CA CYS A 123 -2.59 8.20 -11.83
C CYS A 123 -3.13 9.62 -12.11
N ASN A 124 -2.41 10.46 -12.84
CA ASN A 124 -2.93 11.75 -13.31
C ASN A 124 -3.86 11.65 -14.54
N ASP A 125 -3.99 10.46 -15.14
CA ASP A 125 -4.89 10.20 -16.28
C ASP A 125 -6.36 10.29 -15.85
N ALA A 126 -7.21 10.88 -16.71
CA ALA A 126 -8.63 11.07 -16.45
C ALA A 126 -9.43 9.75 -16.35
N ARG A 127 -8.88 8.62 -16.84
CA ARG A 127 -9.49 7.30 -16.66
C ARG A 127 -9.63 6.88 -15.21
N LEU A 128 -8.87 7.50 -14.31
CA LEU A 128 -8.98 7.26 -12.88
C LEU A 128 -10.15 8.03 -12.23
N ASP A 129 -10.66 9.09 -12.85
CA ASP A 129 -11.67 9.94 -12.20
C ASP A 129 -12.94 9.16 -11.79
N PRO A 130 -13.54 8.28 -12.61
CA PRO A 130 -14.69 7.48 -12.16
C PRO A 130 -14.36 6.52 -10.98
N LEU A 131 -13.13 5.98 -10.92
CA LEU A 131 -12.69 5.14 -9.83
C LEU A 131 -12.56 5.95 -8.54
N MET A 132 -12.05 7.16 -8.63
CA MET A 132 -11.91 8.08 -7.49
C MET A 132 -13.26 8.60 -7.00
N GLU A 133 -14.20 8.85 -7.90
CA GLU A 133 -15.59 9.18 -7.54
C GLU A 133 -16.24 8.04 -6.74
N PHE A 134 -16.06 6.79 -7.17
CA PHE A 134 -16.46 5.61 -6.41
C PHE A 134 -15.79 5.58 -5.02
N CYS A 135 -14.47 5.76 -4.97
CA CYS A 135 -13.73 5.77 -3.70
C CYS A 135 -14.25 6.86 -2.74
N ALA A 136 -14.54 8.06 -3.26
CA ALA A 136 -15.11 9.15 -2.47
C ALA A 136 -16.53 8.86 -1.96
N ALA A 137 -17.35 8.17 -2.78
CA ALA A 137 -18.73 7.82 -2.42
C ALA A 137 -18.81 6.76 -1.32
N TYR A 138 -17.88 5.80 -1.34
CA TYR A 138 -17.88 4.65 -0.43
C TYR A 138 -16.78 4.71 0.65
N ASN A 139 -16.11 5.85 0.83
CA ASN A 139 -14.99 6.05 1.78
C ASN A 139 -13.88 4.98 1.62
N VAL A 140 -13.50 4.67 0.37
CA VAL A 140 -12.46 3.70 0.07
C VAL A 140 -11.10 4.40 0.01
N PRO A 141 -10.15 4.10 0.90
CA PRO A 141 -8.78 4.60 0.76
C PRO A 141 -8.07 3.93 -0.41
N VAL A 142 -7.07 4.63 -0.97
CA VAL A 142 -6.34 4.17 -2.15
C VAL A 142 -4.86 4.09 -1.85
N LEU A 143 -4.25 2.92 -2.03
CA LEU A 143 -2.79 2.80 -2.12
C LEU A 143 -2.38 2.99 -3.59
N GLN A 144 -1.80 4.15 -3.88
CA GLN A 144 -1.24 4.47 -5.19
C GLN A 144 0.26 4.24 -5.16
N HIS A 145 0.75 3.32 -5.98
CA HIS A 145 2.18 3.17 -6.23
C HIS A 145 2.74 4.44 -6.88
N THR A 146 3.81 4.98 -6.34
CA THR A 146 4.57 6.07 -6.95
C THR A 146 6.04 5.73 -6.95
N TRP A 147 6.72 6.01 -8.07
CA TRP A 147 8.15 5.80 -8.18
C TRP A 147 8.77 6.83 -9.12
N MET A 148 9.94 7.31 -8.76
CA MET A 148 10.73 8.19 -9.60
C MET A 148 12.16 7.68 -9.63
N LYS A 149 12.64 7.28 -10.80
CA LYS A 149 14.01 6.83 -11.00
C LYS A 149 14.87 8.04 -11.32
N VAL A 150 15.79 8.35 -10.42
CA VAL A 150 16.70 9.49 -10.55
C VAL A 150 18.14 8.98 -10.59
N GLY A 151 18.90 9.47 -11.58
CA GLY A 151 20.32 9.16 -11.70
C GLY A 151 20.66 7.74 -12.16
N ALA A 152 19.68 6.91 -12.44
CA ALA A 152 19.90 5.57 -13.00
C ALA A 152 20.35 5.66 -14.46
N THR A 153 21.21 4.72 -14.89
CA THR A 153 21.70 4.61 -16.27
C THR A 153 21.59 3.16 -16.76
N GLY A 154 21.38 2.98 -18.04
CA GLY A 154 21.28 1.65 -18.68
C GLY A 154 19.84 1.12 -18.77
N PRO A 155 19.67 -0.14 -19.18
CA PRO A 155 18.35 -0.76 -19.33
C PRO A 155 17.55 -0.72 -18.03
N GLY A 156 16.30 -0.26 -18.10
CA GLY A 156 15.41 -0.11 -16.93
C GLY A 156 15.69 1.13 -16.08
N ALA A 157 16.51 2.07 -16.53
CA ALA A 157 16.79 3.33 -15.86
C ALA A 157 15.58 4.26 -15.83
N ASP A 158 14.73 4.20 -16.86
CA ASP A 158 13.53 5.03 -16.93
C ASP A 158 12.34 4.39 -16.19
N ASN A 159 11.43 5.24 -15.76
CA ASN A 159 10.13 4.80 -15.27
C ASN A 159 9.37 4.03 -16.36
N LEU A 160 8.54 3.06 -15.95
CA LEU A 160 7.59 2.43 -16.87
C LEU A 160 6.60 3.47 -17.41
N PRO A 161 6.09 3.31 -18.64
CA PRO A 161 5.16 4.29 -19.23
C PRO A 161 3.96 4.66 -18.36
N GLY A 162 3.39 3.67 -17.65
CA GLY A 162 2.26 3.87 -16.74
C GLY A 162 2.66 4.11 -15.28
N GLU A 163 3.93 4.13 -14.95
CA GLU A 163 4.40 4.34 -13.58
C GLU A 163 4.24 5.79 -13.15
N SER A 164 3.52 5.99 -12.05
CA SER A 164 3.19 7.32 -11.53
C SER A 164 4.34 7.90 -10.73
N THR A 165 4.55 9.19 -10.85
CA THR A 165 5.45 9.96 -10.00
C THR A 165 4.70 10.59 -8.81
N PRO A 166 5.38 11.13 -7.80
CA PRO A 166 4.74 11.91 -6.74
C PRO A 166 3.94 13.11 -7.26
N ASP A 167 4.39 13.77 -8.32
CA ASP A 167 3.66 14.88 -8.94
C ASP A 167 2.35 14.43 -9.61
N ASP A 168 2.32 13.23 -10.18
CA ASP A 168 1.09 12.65 -10.72
C ASP A 168 0.07 12.38 -9.61
N LEU A 169 0.52 11.83 -8.47
CA LEU A 169 -0.33 11.62 -7.30
C LEU A 169 -0.80 12.96 -6.69
N LEU A 170 0.06 13.96 -6.62
CA LEU A 170 -0.34 15.30 -6.18
C LEU A 170 -1.49 15.88 -7.03
N LYS A 171 -1.40 15.71 -8.36
CA LYS A 171 -2.46 16.15 -9.28
C LYS A 171 -3.77 15.38 -9.05
N LEU A 172 -3.70 14.06 -8.90
CA LEU A 172 -4.85 13.22 -8.60
C LEU A 172 -5.48 13.60 -7.26
N ALA A 173 -4.68 13.74 -6.21
CA ALA A 173 -5.15 14.07 -4.86
C ALA A 173 -5.85 15.44 -4.81
N ARG A 174 -5.32 16.44 -5.50
CA ARG A 174 -5.95 17.77 -5.62
C ARG A 174 -7.26 17.73 -6.41
N ARG A 175 -7.35 16.88 -7.43
CA ARG A 175 -8.57 16.68 -8.22
C ARG A 175 -9.67 15.96 -7.44
N HIS A 176 -9.27 15.09 -6.48
CA HIS A 176 -10.18 14.27 -5.67
C HIS A 176 -9.95 14.46 -4.16
N PRO A 177 -10.23 15.64 -3.59
CA PRO A 177 -9.85 15.98 -2.21
C PRO A 177 -10.60 15.16 -1.13
N ARG A 178 -11.67 14.48 -1.48
CA ARG A 178 -12.41 13.59 -0.56
C ARG A 178 -11.84 12.16 -0.49
N VAL A 179 -10.96 11.79 -1.40
CA VAL A 179 -10.30 10.48 -1.40
C VAL A 179 -9.04 10.54 -0.53
N LYS A 180 -8.82 9.55 0.30
CA LYS A 180 -7.61 9.41 1.11
C LYS A 180 -6.61 8.51 0.40
N PHE A 181 -5.37 8.95 0.28
CA PHE A 181 -4.33 8.21 -0.43
C PHE A 181 -3.18 7.81 0.50
N PHE A 182 -2.75 6.55 0.38
CA PHE A 182 -1.41 6.14 0.78
C PHE A 182 -0.49 6.35 -0.43
N GLY A 183 0.46 7.26 -0.31
CA GLY A 183 1.45 7.56 -1.34
C GLY A 183 2.57 6.53 -1.31
N GLY A 184 2.39 5.45 -2.05
CA GLY A 184 3.27 4.29 -2.04
C GLY A 184 4.74 4.67 -2.27
N HIS A 185 5.62 4.17 -1.41
CA HIS A 185 7.08 4.40 -1.42
C HIS A 185 7.50 5.86 -1.26
N THR A 186 6.58 6.77 -0.99
CA THR A 186 6.84 8.22 -1.02
C THR A 186 7.62 8.64 -2.28
N GLY A 187 7.38 7.94 -3.41
CA GLY A 187 7.95 8.25 -4.71
C GLY A 187 9.29 7.62 -5.05
N GLY A 188 9.85 6.76 -4.21
CA GLY A 188 11.17 6.15 -4.44
C GLY A 188 12.33 7.14 -4.27
N ASP A 189 12.33 8.28 -4.98
CA ASP A 189 13.09 9.47 -4.62
C ASP A 189 12.33 10.20 -3.52
N TRP A 190 12.74 9.97 -2.27
CA TRP A 190 12.00 10.42 -1.10
C TRP A 190 12.10 11.94 -0.86
N GLU A 191 13.17 12.62 -1.29
CA GLU A 191 13.29 14.07 -1.19
C GLU A 191 12.25 14.75 -2.08
N TRP A 192 12.16 14.31 -3.33
CA TRP A 192 11.14 14.78 -4.26
C TRP A 192 9.73 14.38 -3.82
N GLY A 193 9.58 13.12 -3.38
CA GLY A 193 8.29 12.60 -2.92
C GLY A 193 7.72 13.39 -1.75
N VAL A 194 8.52 13.67 -0.73
CA VAL A 194 8.10 14.50 0.41
C VAL A 194 7.77 15.93 -0.04
N ALA A 195 8.62 16.54 -0.88
CA ALA A 195 8.40 17.90 -1.38
C ALA A 195 7.10 18.03 -2.20
N ALA A 196 6.76 17.03 -3.00
CA ALA A 196 5.52 17.00 -3.76
C ALA A 196 4.31 16.71 -2.85
N LEU A 197 4.34 15.59 -2.12
CA LEU A 197 3.15 15.07 -1.44
C LEU A 197 2.77 15.84 -0.16
N LYS A 198 3.69 16.61 0.44
CA LYS A 198 3.32 17.53 1.54
C LYS A 198 2.28 18.57 1.13
N GLN A 199 2.11 18.85 -0.15
CA GLN A 199 1.21 19.85 -0.71
C GLN A 199 -0.25 19.37 -0.85
N ALA A 200 -0.57 18.12 -0.48
CA ALA A 200 -1.93 17.57 -0.54
C ALA A 200 -2.30 16.97 0.82
N ASP A 201 -3.30 17.52 1.50
CA ASP A 201 -3.68 17.14 2.86
C ASP A 201 -4.34 15.75 2.95
N ASN A 202 -4.76 15.20 1.84
CA ASN A 202 -5.39 13.89 1.71
C ASN A 202 -4.42 12.76 1.27
N VAL A 203 -3.09 12.99 1.35
CA VAL A 203 -2.07 12.00 1.07
C VAL A 203 -1.25 11.72 2.33
N TRP A 204 -1.10 10.45 2.71
CA TRP A 204 -0.19 9.97 3.75
C TRP A 204 1.04 9.33 3.13
N LEU A 205 2.21 9.67 3.64
CA LEU A 205 3.49 9.16 3.16
C LEU A 205 3.68 7.72 3.64
N ASP A 206 3.73 6.78 2.71
CA ASP A 206 4.04 5.38 2.98
C ASP A 206 5.55 5.18 2.95
N VAL A 207 6.11 4.66 4.05
CA VAL A 207 7.56 4.44 4.19
C VAL A 207 8.07 3.16 3.52
N ALA A 208 7.17 2.41 2.87
CA ALA A 208 7.48 1.14 2.22
C ALA A 208 8.51 1.26 1.09
N GLY A 209 9.21 0.17 0.84
CA GLY A 209 10.14 0.06 -0.29
C GLY A 209 11.44 0.82 -0.11
N GLY A 210 12.32 0.72 -1.10
CA GLY A 210 13.65 1.29 -1.06
C GLY A 210 14.56 0.68 0.01
N GLU A 211 15.80 1.12 0.02
CA GLU A 211 16.74 0.78 1.08
C GLU A 211 16.46 1.61 2.35
N ALA A 212 16.98 1.17 3.49
CA ALA A 212 16.95 1.95 4.72
C ALA A 212 17.92 3.13 4.60
N THR A 213 17.51 4.18 3.89
CA THR A 213 18.33 5.38 3.66
C THR A 213 18.22 6.32 4.85
N GLY A 214 19.34 6.75 5.39
CA GLY A 214 19.37 7.74 6.47
C GLY A 214 18.80 9.09 6.01
N GLY A 215 18.05 9.76 6.89
CA GLY A 215 17.49 11.08 6.66
C GLY A 215 16.09 11.12 6.05
N TYR A 216 15.61 10.02 5.48
CA TYR A 216 14.28 9.96 4.87
C TYR A 216 13.15 10.18 5.90
N ALA A 217 13.13 9.35 6.93
CA ALA A 217 12.05 9.40 7.92
C ALA A 217 12.10 10.70 8.74
N GLU A 218 13.29 11.22 9.01
CA GLU A 218 13.51 12.53 9.64
C GLU A 218 13.00 13.67 8.76
N LEU A 219 13.26 13.63 7.44
CA LEU A 219 12.73 14.61 6.51
C LEU A 219 11.21 14.57 6.47
N ALA A 220 10.62 13.38 6.29
CA ALA A 220 9.17 13.21 6.26
C ALA A 220 8.54 13.73 7.56
N LEU A 221 9.09 13.36 8.71
CA LEU A 221 8.61 13.83 10.01
C LEU A 221 8.65 15.36 10.14
N ARG A 222 9.74 15.99 9.70
CA ARG A 222 9.91 17.45 9.75
C ARG A 222 8.92 18.18 8.85
N GLU A 223 8.65 17.63 7.67
CA GLU A 223 7.86 18.31 6.63
C GLU A 223 6.35 18.11 6.76
N VAL A 224 5.91 16.93 7.23
CA VAL A 224 4.47 16.59 7.31
C VAL A 224 4.02 16.19 8.71
N GLY A 225 4.92 15.98 9.66
CA GLY A 225 4.61 15.52 11.01
C GLY A 225 4.18 14.04 11.06
N ALA A 226 4.12 13.49 12.28
CA ALA A 226 3.76 12.10 12.51
C ALA A 226 2.32 11.76 12.08
N ASP A 227 1.43 12.76 12.00
CA ASP A 227 0.02 12.57 11.64
C ASP A 227 -0.19 12.20 10.16
N ARG A 228 0.84 12.38 9.31
CA ARG A 228 0.75 12.14 7.86
C ARG A 228 1.74 11.10 7.33
N ILE A 229 2.26 10.25 8.20
CA ILE A 229 3.13 9.12 7.86
C ILE A 229 2.42 7.84 8.23
N VAL A 230 2.53 6.80 7.40
CA VAL A 230 2.02 5.46 7.66
C VAL A 230 3.12 4.42 7.48
N TYR A 231 3.03 3.36 8.26
CA TYR A 231 3.92 2.22 8.16
C TYR A 231 3.50 1.31 7.00
N GLY A 232 4.44 1.03 6.11
CA GLY A 232 4.34 0.03 5.06
C GLY A 232 5.67 -0.67 4.87
N THR A 233 5.66 -1.91 4.41
CA THR A 233 6.90 -2.68 4.21
C THR A 233 7.23 -2.99 2.76
N ASP A 234 6.25 -3.13 1.90
CA ASP A 234 6.41 -3.70 0.56
C ASP A 234 6.90 -5.17 0.61
N VAL A 235 6.53 -5.88 1.70
CA VAL A 235 6.76 -7.33 1.81
C VAL A 235 5.92 -8.04 0.73
N MET A 236 6.36 -9.03 0.03
CA MET A 236 7.58 -9.86 0.11
C MET A 236 8.78 -9.29 -0.71
N GLY A 237 8.67 -8.13 -1.32
CA GLY A 237 9.80 -7.51 -2.02
C GLY A 237 10.87 -6.97 -1.07
N ARG A 238 10.49 -6.68 0.18
CA ARG A 238 11.35 -6.10 1.22
C ARG A 238 11.21 -6.84 2.55
N SER A 239 12.12 -6.61 3.49
CA SER A 239 12.05 -7.24 4.81
C SER A 239 11.35 -6.32 5.83
N ILE A 240 10.49 -6.90 6.67
CA ILE A 240 9.81 -6.19 7.76
C ILE A 240 10.82 -5.46 8.67
N PRO A 241 11.91 -6.11 9.15
CA PRO A 241 12.88 -5.43 10.02
C PRO A 241 13.54 -4.21 9.38
N SER A 242 13.89 -4.26 8.09
CA SER A 242 14.56 -3.13 7.44
C SER A 242 13.64 -1.91 7.31
N GLN A 243 12.37 -2.13 7.03
CA GLN A 243 11.40 -1.04 6.92
C GLN A 243 11.03 -0.47 8.29
N LEU A 244 10.86 -1.33 9.30
CA LEU A 244 10.57 -0.92 10.67
C LEU A 244 11.75 -0.13 11.28
N ALA A 245 12.99 -0.51 10.98
CA ALA A 245 14.18 0.17 11.47
C ALA A 245 14.23 1.66 11.08
N LYS A 246 13.69 2.06 9.93
CA LYS A 246 13.61 3.47 9.52
C LYS A 246 12.86 4.33 10.53
N LEU A 247 11.85 3.76 11.17
CA LEU A 247 10.97 4.46 12.12
C LEU A 247 11.47 4.33 13.56
N LEU A 248 11.99 3.16 13.94
CA LEU A 248 12.54 2.93 15.28
C LEU A 248 13.86 3.66 15.51
N ALA A 249 14.56 4.07 14.45
CA ALA A 249 15.76 4.91 14.54
C ALA A 249 15.43 6.37 14.88
N LEU A 250 14.16 6.79 14.74
CA LEU A 250 13.71 8.12 15.10
C LEU A 250 13.52 8.22 16.61
N ASP A 251 13.95 9.33 17.20
CA ASP A 251 13.64 9.65 18.60
C ASP A 251 12.22 10.25 18.70
N LEU A 252 11.22 9.40 18.47
CA LEU A 252 9.81 9.78 18.52
C LEU A 252 9.22 9.56 19.91
N PRO A 253 8.41 10.50 20.43
CA PRO A 253 7.53 10.21 21.54
C PRO A 253 6.64 9.01 21.23
N ALA A 254 6.37 8.15 22.21
CA ALA A 254 5.57 6.93 22.03
C ALA A 254 4.23 7.18 21.31
N ARG A 255 3.55 8.30 21.62
CA ARG A 255 2.28 8.69 20.97
C ARG A 255 2.43 8.96 19.45
N ASP A 256 3.57 9.50 19.03
CA ASP A 256 3.82 9.83 17.61
C ASP A 256 4.33 8.60 16.87
N LEU A 257 5.10 7.75 17.52
CA LEU A 257 5.44 6.42 17.01
C LEU A 257 4.19 5.57 16.79
N GLU A 258 3.25 5.57 17.73
CA GLU A 258 1.95 4.90 17.62
C GLU A 258 1.14 5.39 16.42
N LYS A 259 1.10 6.70 16.15
CA LYS A 259 0.44 7.25 14.97
C LYS A 259 1.00 6.66 13.68
N VAL A 260 2.30 6.67 13.54
CA VAL A 260 3.00 6.19 12.34
C VAL A 260 2.83 4.69 12.16
N LEU A 261 2.96 3.90 13.23
CA LEU A 261 2.98 2.44 13.16
C LEU A 261 1.60 1.82 12.90
N TRP A 262 0.51 2.46 13.35
CA TRP A 262 -0.81 1.90 13.14
C TRP A 262 -1.98 2.90 13.19
N ARG A 263 -1.97 3.91 14.08
CA ARG A 263 -3.16 4.74 14.36
C ARG A 263 -3.62 5.54 13.15
N ASN A 264 -2.71 6.10 12.37
CA ASN A 264 -3.05 6.84 11.16
C ASN A 264 -3.74 5.93 10.13
N ALA A 265 -3.17 4.76 9.87
CA ALA A 265 -3.74 3.80 8.94
C ALA A 265 -5.12 3.30 9.41
N ALA A 266 -5.28 2.98 10.70
CA ALA A 266 -6.56 2.59 11.29
C ALA A 266 -7.61 3.71 11.15
N THR A 267 -7.23 4.97 11.40
CA THR A 267 -8.10 6.15 11.24
C THR A 267 -8.50 6.37 9.78
N ILE A 268 -7.58 6.15 8.83
CA ILE A 268 -7.86 6.26 7.40
C ILE A 268 -8.85 5.20 6.95
N LEU A 269 -8.66 3.95 7.39
CA LEU A 269 -9.58 2.85 7.12
C LEU A 269 -10.96 3.07 7.74
N GLY A 270 -11.00 3.64 8.95
CA GLY A 270 -12.24 3.98 9.63
C GLY A 270 -13.18 2.77 9.78
N ASP A 271 -14.40 2.88 9.25
CA ASP A 271 -15.42 1.81 9.27
C ASP A 271 -15.06 0.59 8.41
N ARG A 272 -14.03 0.70 7.54
CA ARG A 272 -13.46 -0.37 6.74
C ARG A 272 -12.39 -1.18 7.46
N LEU A 273 -11.97 -0.76 8.67
CA LEU A 273 -11.05 -1.56 9.47
C LEU A 273 -11.69 -2.93 9.77
N PRO A 274 -11.02 -4.07 9.43
CA PRO A 274 -11.58 -5.40 9.63
C PRO A 274 -12.09 -5.63 11.05
N ALA A 275 -13.24 -6.26 11.20
CA ALA A 275 -13.82 -6.54 12.51
C ALA A 275 -12.84 -7.32 13.41
N ALA A 276 -12.11 -8.27 12.84
CA ALA A 276 -11.08 -9.05 13.53
C ALA A 276 -9.90 -8.21 14.08
N TRP A 277 -9.71 -6.99 13.56
CA TRP A 277 -8.59 -6.10 13.95
C TRP A 277 -9.00 -5.01 14.94
N ARG A 278 -10.28 -4.72 15.08
CA ARG A 278 -10.76 -3.58 15.90
C ARG A 278 -10.30 -3.64 17.35
N ALA A 279 -10.26 -4.83 17.96
CA ALA A 279 -9.77 -4.99 19.33
C ALA A 279 -8.26 -4.79 19.47
N VAL A 280 -7.51 -4.92 18.38
CA VAL A 280 -6.05 -4.73 18.36
C VAL A 280 -5.69 -3.26 18.19
N PHE A 281 -6.51 -2.52 17.43
CA PHE A 281 -6.27 -1.11 17.05
C PHE A 281 -7.30 -0.16 17.71
N ALA A 282 -7.78 -0.51 18.89
CA ALA A 282 -8.70 0.28 19.69
C ALA A 282 -8.00 1.37 20.53
#